data_4b7a2b9e52957ee532fa865b189e9be5
#
_entry.id   4b7a2b9e52957ee532fa865b189e9be5
#
_cell.length_a   1.000
_cell.length_b   1.000
_cell.length_c   1.000
_cell.angle_alpha   90.00
_cell.angle_beta   90.00
_cell.angle_gamma   90.00
#
_symmetry.space_group_name_H-M   'P 1'
#
loop_
_entity.id
_entity.type
_entity.pdbx_description
1 polymer ?
#
loop_
_entity_poly.entity_id
_entity_poly.type
_entity_poly.pdbx_seq_one_letter_code
_entity_poly.pdbx_strand_id
1 'polypeptide(L)'
;MKVLIANLDTPNYIKAMSHFGAECVNTREIPESIEEYDALILPGGDDIDPVFFHQEMNGSRDIDHELDVTQLTLCRRFAEEGKPILGICKGAQVINVCFGGDIIQDLPDGKREHHSYHQGLGTGEYHETDIVPGSFLAKLYGEHVVTNSYHTRRSARSGKASRFCRRAMTA
;
A
#
# COMPACT_ATOMS: atom_id res chain seq x y z
N MET A 1 13.13 -16.98 2.32
CA MET A 1 11.82 -16.33 2.09
C MET A 1 11.85 -15.72 0.70
N LYS A 2 10.91 -16.09 -0.16
CA LYS A 2 10.78 -15.58 -1.52
C LYS A 2 9.61 -14.61 -1.60
N VAL A 3 9.87 -13.38 -2.02
CA VAL A 3 8.89 -12.26 -1.98
C VAL A 3 8.59 -11.80 -3.39
N LEU A 4 7.31 -11.75 -3.75
CA LEU A 4 6.86 -11.16 -5.01
C LEU A 4 6.63 -9.67 -4.80
N ILE A 5 7.18 -8.84 -5.69
CA ILE A 5 6.98 -7.39 -5.71
C ILE A 5 6.22 -7.03 -6.98
N ALA A 6 5.01 -6.49 -6.82
CA ALA A 6 4.12 -6.20 -7.93
C ALA A 6 4.43 -4.86 -8.61
N ASN A 7 5.64 -4.72 -9.14
CA ASN A 7 6.11 -3.69 -10.09
C ASN A 7 7.56 -4.03 -10.51
N LEU A 8 8.09 -3.41 -11.55
CA LEU A 8 9.46 -3.69 -12.07
C LEU A 8 10.52 -2.77 -11.47
N ASP A 9 10.29 -1.48 -11.41
CA ASP A 9 11.28 -0.51 -10.92
C ASP A 9 11.15 -0.30 -9.41
N THR A 10 11.71 -1.24 -8.64
CA THR A 10 11.58 -1.23 -7.18
C THR A 10 12.90 -1.50 -6.43
N PRO A 11 14.02 -0.83 -6.80
CA PRO A 11 15.33 -1.15 -6.22
C PRO A 11 15.41 -0.94 -4.71
N ASN A 12 14.68 0.06 -4.19
CA ASN A 12 14.67 0.35 -2.76
C ASN A 12 13.97 -0.76 -1.95
N TYR A 13 12.89 -1.35 -2.49
CA TYR A 13 12.18 -2.47 -1.86
C TYR A 13 13.05 -3.72 -1.88
N ILE A 14 13.68 -4.01 -3.02
CA ILE A 14 14.63 -5.13 -3.14
C ILE A 14 15.75 -4.97 -2.11
N LYS A 15 16.38 -3.80 -2.03
CA LYS A 15 17.46 -3.52 -1.08
C LYS A 15 17.00 -3.72 0.37
N ALA A 16 15.83 -3.20 0.72
CA ALA A 16 15.27 -3.35 2.06
C ALA A 16 15.02 -4.82 2.41
N MET A 17 14.39 -5.57 1.52
CA MET A 17 14.06 -6.98 1.76
C MET A 17 15.29 -7.89 1.75
N SER A 18 16.26 -7.61 0.88
CA SER A 18 17.52 -8.36 0.84
C SER A 18 18.33 -8.22 2.13
N HIS A 19 18.20 -7.09 2.84
CA HIS A 19 18.84 -6.91 4.14
C HIS A 19 18.37 -7.96 5.17
N PHE A 20 17.17 -8.47 5.02
CA PHE A 20 16.60 -9.55 5.84
C PHE A 20 16.74 -10.94 5.20
N GLY A 21 17.56 -11.09 4.16
CA GLY A 21 17.82 -12.36 3.49
C GLY A 21 16.66 -12.85 2.62
N ALA A 22 15.76 -11.97 2.19
CA ALA A 22 14.70 -12.33 1.26
C ALA A 22 15.20 -12.33 -0.19
N GLU A 23 14.77 -13.33 -0.96
CA GLU A 23 14.84 -13.33 -2.42
C GLU A 23 13.65 -12.58 -2.98
N CYS A 24 13.87 -11.56 -3.80
CA CYS A 24 12.82 -10.73 -4.38
C CYS A 24 12.67 -11.00 -5.87
N VAL A 25 11.41 -11.15 -6.31
CA VAL A 25 11.03 -11.26 -7.72
C VAL A 25 10.10 -10.13 -8.06
N ASN A 26 10.46 -9.32 -9.05
CA ASN A 26 9.64 -8.23 -9.55
C ASN A 26 8.75 -8.69 -10.70
N THR A 27 7.51 -8.24 -10.73
CA THR A 27 6.60 -8.54 -11.84
C THR A 27 5.59 -7.42 -12.09
N ARG A 28 5.21 -7.28 -13.37
CA ARG A 28 3.99 -6.55 -13.79
C ARG A 28 2.95 -7.51 -14.37
N GLU A 29 3.25 -8.79 -14.36
CA GLU A 29 2.38 -9.84 -14.87
C GLU A 29 1.83 -10.69 -13.72
N ILE A 30 0.70 -11.31 -13.94
CA ILE A 30 0.11 -12.24 -12.99
C ILE A 30 0.71 -13.62 -13.26
N PRO A 31 1.55 -14.18 -12.37
CA PRO A 31 2.11 -15.50 -12.56
C PRO A 31 1.02 -16.59 -12.54
N GLU A 32 1.24 -17.69 -13.23
CA GLU A 32 0.30 -18.83 -13.26
C GLU A 32 0.06 -19.36 -11.84
N SER A 33 1.12 -19.52 -11.03
CA SER A 33 1.05 -19.92 -9.63
C SER A 33 1.74 -18.93 -8.70
N ILE A 34 1.23 -18.80 -7.49
CA ILE A 34 1.85 -18.02 -6.41
C ILE A 34 2.41 -18.92 -5.28
N GLU A 35 2.39 -20.24 -5.47
CA GLU A 35 2.79 -21.20 -4.44
C GLU A 35 4.23 -21.01 -3.97
N GLU A 36 5.14 -20.67 -4.89
CA GLU A 36 6.56 -20.49 -4.60
C GLU A 36 6.89 -19.21 -3.81
N TYR A 37 5.93 -18.28 -3.68
CA TYR A 37 6.14 -17.02 -2.97
C TYR A 37 5.58 -17.09 -1.56
N ASP A 38 6.37 -16.64 -0.60
CA ASP A 38 5.99 -16.58 0.81
C ASP A 38 5.20 -15.32 1.17
N ALA A 39 5.40 -14.21 0.43
CA ALA A 39 4.76 -12.92 0.69
C ALA A 39 4.65 -12.07 -0.57
N LEU A 40 3.73 -11.08 -0.53
CA LEU A 40 3.53 -10.06 -1.57
C LEU A 40 3.89 -8.68 -1.03
N ILE A 41 4.64 -7.90 -1.81
CA ILE A 41 4.77 -6.46 -1.63
C ILE A 41 4.03 -5.74 -2.76
N LEU A 42 3.12 -4.85 -2.36
CA LEU A 42 2.48 -3.87 -3.23
C LEU A 42 3.20 -2.53 -3.01
N PRO A 43 4.04 -2.08 -3.93
CA PRO A 43 4.85 -0.88 -3.74
C PRO A 43 4.04 0.41 -3.87
N GLY A 44 4.67 1.53 -3.55
CA GLY A 44 4.18 2.85 -3.89
C GLY A 44 4.22 3.10 -5.40
N GLY A 45 3.54 4.13 -5.83
CA GLY A 45 3.43 4.52 -7.24
C GLY A 45 2.36 5.57 -7.44
N ASP A 46 1.97 5.76 -8.69
CA ASP A 46 0.93 6.68 -9.11
C ASP A 46 -0.46 6.27 -8.62
N ASP A 47 -1.50 6.95 -9.06
CA ASP A 47 -2.84 6.73 -8.53
C ASP A 47 -3.47 5.44 -9.03
N ILE A 48 -4.30 4.84 -8.18
CA ILE A 48 -5.17 3.74 -8.59
C ILE A 48 -6.36 4.26 -9.40
N ASP A 49 -6.73 3.54 -10.46
CA ASP A 49 -7.85 3.87 -11.32
C ASP A 49 -9.17 3.88 -10.52
N PRO A 50 -9.91 5.02 -10.51
CA PRO A 50 -11.17 5.14 -9.80
C PRO A 50 -12.25 4.12 -10.17
N VAL A 51 -12.18 3.51 -11.34
CA VAL A 51 -13.11 2.46 -11.77
C VAL A 51 -13.13 1.27 -10.80
N PHE A 52 -11.99 0.95 -10.15
CA PHE A 52 -11.90 -0.17 -9.21
C PHE A 52 -12.59 0.06 -7.87
N PHE A 53 -12.93 1.30 -7.54
CA PHE A 53 -13.71 1.64 -6.35
C PHE A 53 -14.99 2.41 -6.69
N HIS A 54 -15.50 2.23 -7.94
CA HIS A 54 -16.79 2.70 -8.42
C HIS A 54 -16.98 4.23 -8.35
N GLN A 55 -15.92 4.98 -8.62
CA GLN A 55 -15.97 6.43 -8.68
C GLN A 55 -15.61 6.93 -10.08
N GLU A 56 -16.12 8.12 -10.41
CA GLU A 56 -15.67 8.86 -11.57
C GLU A 56 -14.30 9.51 -11.28
N MET A 57 -13.59 9.86 -12.35
CA MET A 57 -12.31 10.56 -12.24
C MET A 57 -12.49 11.90 -11.56
N ASN A 58 -11.83 12.10 -10.44
CA ASN A 58 -11.88 13.35 -9.66
C ASN A 58 -10.54 13.63 -8.98
N GLY A 59 -9.52 13.92 -9.81
CA GLY A 59 -8.19 14.31 -9.35
C GLY A 59 -7.13 13.22 -9.37
N SER A 60 -7.47 11.96 -9.66
CA SER A 60 -6.47 10.91 -9.91
C SER A 60 -5.67 11.19 -11.17
N ARG A 61 -4.37 10.89 -11.15
CA ARG A 61 -3.43 11.18 -12.24
C ARG A 61 -2.49 10.01 -12.48
N ASP A 62 -1.89 10.01 -13.68
CA ASP A 62 -0.83 9.06 -14.06
C ASP A 62 -1.22 7.59 -13.84
N ILE A 63 -2.49 7.27 -14.18
CA ILE A 63 -3.09 5.96 -13.95
C ILE A 63 -2.45 4.90 -14.84
N ASP A 64 -2.05 3.81 -14.22
CA ASP A 64 -1.60 2.60 -14.89
C ASP A 64 -2.61 1.47 -14.63
N HIS A 65 -3.64 1.41 -15.48
CA HIS A 65 -4.76 0.47 -15.34
C HIS A 65 -4.30 -0.99 -15.34
N GLU A 66 -3.34 -1.35 -16.19
CA GLU A 66 -2.84 -2.73 -16.29
C GLU A 66 -2.10 -3.15 -15.02
N LEU A 67 -1.28 -2.25 -14.47
CA LEU A 67 -0.62 -2.48 -13.19
C LEU A 67 -1.65 -2.60 -12.05
N ASP A 68 -2.70 -1.78 -12.05
CA ASP A 68 -3.76 -1.86 -11.04
C ASP A 68 -4.49 -3.21 -11.09
N VAL A 69 -4.83 -3.70 -12.28
CA VAL A 69 -5.40 -5.04 -12.46
C VAL A 69 -4.47 -6.12 -11.89
N THR A 70 -3.19 -6.04 -12.21
CA THR A 70 -2.18 -6.99 -11.71
C THR A 70 -2.10 -6.94 -10.18
N GLN A 71 -1.96 -5.75 -9.60
CA GLN A 71 -1.83 -5.56 -8.16
C GLN A 71 -3.07 -6.01 -7.39
N LEU A 72 -4.28 -5.67 -7.87
CA LEU A 72 -5.54 -6.09 -7.26
C LEU A 72 -5.73 -7.61 -7.34
N THR A 73 -5.38 -8.22 -8.48
CA THR A 73 -5.47 -9.68 -8.67
C THR A 73 -4.51 -10.40 -7.74
N LEU A 74 -3.25 -9.96 -7.67
CA LEU A 74 -2.26 -10.55 -6.78
C LEU A 74 -2.65 -10.36 -5.31
N CYS A 75 -3.12 -9.17 -4.93
CA CYS A 75 -3.61 -8.91 -3.59
C CYS A 75 -4.70 -9.93 -3.18
N ARG A 76 -5.68 -10.15 -4.05
CA ARG A 76 -6.77 -11.11 -3.80
C ARG A 76 -6.23 -12.53 -3.68
N ARG A 77 -5.41 -13.01 -4.61
CA ARG A 77 -4.86 -14.38 -4.61
C ARG A 77 -4.05 -14.66 -3.35
N PHE A 78 -3.14 -13.74 -2.95
CA PHE A 78 -2.35 -13.90 -1.73
C PHE A 78 -3.20 -13.89 -0.47
N ALA A 79 -4.24 -13.05 -0.43
CA ALA A 79 -5.19 -13.02 0.69
C ALA A 79 -6.01 -14.31 0.80
N GLU A 80 -6.47 -14.87 -0.31
CA GLU A 80 -7.22 -16.14 -0.36
C GLU A 80 -6.37 -17.31 0.13
N GLU A 81 -5.08 -17.33 -0.19
CA GLU A 81 -4.12 -18.33 0.32
C GLU A 81 -3.59 -18.03 1.73
N GLY A 82 -4.01 -16.93 2.35
CA GLY A 82 -3.57 -16.54 3.69
C GLY A 82 -2.10 -16.12 3.78
N LYS A 83 -1.49 -15.76 2.64
CA LYS A 83 -0.10 -15.30 2.58
C LYS A 83 0.01 -13.83 2.98
N PRO A 84 1.09 -13.41 3.65
CA PRO A 84 1.31 -12.02 4.04
C PRO A 84 1.36 -11.06 2.86
N ILE A 85 0.76 -9.88 3.06
CA ILE A 85 0.75 -8.79 2.08
C ILE A 85 1.20 -7.51 2.78
N LEU A 86 2.20 -6.83 2.22
CA LEU A 86 2.64 -5.50 2.65
C LEU A 86 2.33 -4.48 1.56
N GLY A 87 1.44 -3.54 1.84
CA GLY A 87 1.15 -2.40 0.96
C GLY A 87 1.79 -1.12 1.48
N ILE A 88 2.52 -0.41 0.61
CA ILE A 88 3.19 0.84 0.93
C ILE A 88 2.67 1.94 0.01
N CYS A 89 2.22 3.08 0.56
CA CYS A 89 1.66 4.21 -0.18
C CYS A 89 0.48 3.74 -1.07
N LYS A 90 0.61 3.78 -2.41
CA LYS A 90 -0.38 3.22 -3.35
C LYS A 90 -0.76 1.78 -2.99
N GLY A 91 0.20 0.95 -2.62
CA GLY A 91 -0.07 -0.45 -2.24
C GLY A 91 -1.04 -0.60 -1.06
N ALA A 92 -1.01 0.31 -0.09
CA ALA A 92 -2.00 0.33 1.00
C ALA A 92 -3.40 0.71 0.49
N GLN A 93 -3.49 1.59 -0.52
CA GLN A 93 -4.74 1.92 -1.20
C GLN A 93 -5.27 0.72 -2.00
N VAL A 94 -4.39 0.00 -2.71
CA VAL A 94 -4.75 -1.23 -3.44
C VAL A 94 -5.34 -2.27 -2.48
N ILE A 95 -4.73 -2.48 -1.32
CA ILE A 95 -5.28 -3.38 -0.28
C ILE A 95 -6.68 -2.90 0.13
N ASN A 96 -6.84 -1.61 0.43
CA ASN A 96 -8.14 -1.06 0.83
C ASN A 96 -9.22 -1.30 -0.22
N VAL A 97 -8.93 -1.01 -1.48
CA VAL A 97 -9.85 -1.21 -2.62
C VAL A 97 -10.14 -2.70 -2.86
N CYS A 98 -9.13 -3.56 -2.79
CA CYS A 98 -9.27 -5.01 -2.92
C CYS A 98 -10.31 -5.59 -1.93
N PHE A 99 -10.43 -4.99 -0.75
CA PHE A 99 -11.41 -5.38 0.27
C PHE A 99 -12.67 -4.50 0.29
N GLY A 100 -12.94 -3.75 -0.78
CA GLY A 100 -14.18 -2.97 -0.97
C GLY A 100 -14.19 -1.62 -0.25
N GLY A 101 -13.02 -1.06 0.02
CA GLY A 101 -12.87 0.31 0.51
C GLY A 101 -12.81 1.33 -0.61
N ASP A 102 -12.89 2.61 -0.24
CA ASP A 102 -12.87 3.75 -1.14
C ASP A 102 -11.63 4.61 -0.94
N ILE A 103 -11.30 5.44 -1.94
CA ILE A 103 -10.21 6.40 -1.92
C ILE A 103 -10.77 7.82 -2.04
N ILE A 104 -10.26 8.75 -1.27
CA ILE A 104 -10.39 10.18 -1.55
C ILE A 104 -9.31 10.50 -2.57
N GLN A 105 -9.73 10.74 -3.82
CA GLN A 105 -8.83 10.94 -4.95
C GLN A 105 -8.01 12.23 -4.82
N ASP A 106 -8.52 13.19 -4.07
CA ASP A 106 -7.87 14.47 -3.86
C ASP A 106 -8.21 15.03 -2.47
N LEU A 107 -7.20 15.39 -1.70
CA LEU A 107 -7.40 16.01 -0.40
C LEU A 107 -7.83 17.48 -0.62
N PRO A 108 -8.77 18.00 0.18
CA PRO A 108 -9.16 19.41 0.15
C PRO A 108 -7.95 20.32 0.32
N ASP A 109 -8.01 21.49 -0.34
CA ASP A 109 -7.01 22.54 -0.20
C ASP A 109 -6.75 22.86 1.29
N GLY A 110 -5.50 23.12 1.65
CA GLY A 110 -5.06 23.28 3.04
C GLY A 110 -4.65 21.97 3.74
N LYS A 111 -5.14 20.80 3.32
CA LYS A 111 -4.61 19.50 3.77
C LYS A 111 -3.53 18.94 2.86
N ARG A 112 -3.50 19.39 1.59
CA ARG A 112 -2.42 19.03 0.65
C ARG A 112 -1.07 19.56 1.09
N GLU A 113 -1.02 20.79 1.61
CA GLU A 113 0.21 21.43 2.05
C GLU A 113 0.91 20.64 3.16
N HIS A 114 0.12 20.02 4.05
CA HIS A 114 0.62 19.18 5.14
C HIS A 114 1.05 17.77 4.74
N HIS A 115 0.75 17.35 3.52
CA HIS A 115 1.01 15.97 3.05
C HIS A 115 1.78 15.89 1.73
N SER A 116 2.22 17.03 1.17
CA SER A 116 2.97 17.07 -0.08
C SER A 116 4.43 17.43 0.12
N TYR A 117 5.26 16.85 -0.74
CA TYR A 117 6.68 17.20 -0.82
C TYR A 117 6.84 18.58 -1.46
N HIS A 118 7.35 19.54 -0.73
CA HIS A 118 7.78 20.80 -1.32
C HIS A 118 9.10 20.58 -2.06
N GLN A 119 9.05 20.60 -3.38
CA GLN A 119 10.25 20.54 -4.24
C GLN A 119 11.23 21.64 -3.81
N GLY A 120 12.37 21.24 -3.29
CA GLY A 120 13.49 22.13 -2.99
C GLY A 120 13.99 22.15 -1.56
N LEU A 121 13.23 21.69 -0.57
CA LEU A 121 13.66 21.74 0.85
C LEU A 121 14.04 20.38 1.45
N GLY A 122 13.78 19.26 0.78
CA GLY A 122 14.14 17.93 1.28
C GLY A 122 13.44 17.51 2.59
N THR A 123 12.53 18.34 3.08
CA THR A 123 11.81 18.13 4.34
C THR A 123 10.36 17.80 4.03
N GLY A 124 10.00 16.51 4.11
CA GLY A 124 8.60 16.13 4.26
C GLY A 124 8.06 16.74 5.56
N GLU A 125 6.80 17.14 5.59
CA GLU A 125 6.19 17.55 6.85
C GLU A 125 6.05 16.34 7.76
N TYR A 126 6.39 16.56 9.03
CA TYR A 126 6.25 15.55 10.07
C TYR A 126 4.95 15.82 10.84
N HIS A 127 4.21 14.78 11.14
CA HIS A 127 3.02 14.89 11.99
C HIS A 127 2.96 13.74 13.00
N GLU A 128 2.27 13.99 14.09
CA GLU A 128 1.97 12.98 15.09
C GLU A 128 0.93 12.01 14.57
N THR A 129 1.13 10.74 14.85
CA THR A 129 0.23 9.65 14.48
C THR A 129 -0.06 8.79 15.70
N ASP A 130 -1.34 8.64 16.02
CA ASP A 130 -1.80 7.72 17.05
C ASP A 130 -1.96 6.31 16.46
N ILE A 131 -1.34 5.36 17.11
CA ILE A 131 -1.40 3.95 16.73
C ILE A 131 -2.39 3.24 17.65
N VAL A 132 -3.25 2.40 17.07
CA VAL A 132 -4.24 1.64 17.84
C VAL A 132 -3.56 0.83 18.94
N PRO A 133 -3.91 1.06 20.22
CA PRO A 133 -3.33 0.33 21.35
C PRO A 133 -3.47 -1.18 21.20
N GLY A 134 -2.39 -1.91 21.56
CA GLY A 134 -2.35 -3.37 21.47
C GLY A 134 -2.18 -3.95 20.07
N SER A 135 -2.15 -3.10 19.01
CA SER A 135 -1.87 -3.53 17.64
C SER A 135 -0.41 -3.98 17.47
N PHE A 136 -0.13 -4.67 16.37
CA PHE A 136 1.24 -5.04 16.00
C PHE A 136 2.15 -3.81 15.87
N LEU A 137 1.65 -2.72 15.25
CA LEU A 137 2.42 -1.48 15.10
C LEU A 137 2.68 -0.82 16.46
N ALA A 138 1.70 -0.83 17.38
CA ALA A 138 1.89 -0.27 18.71
C ALA A 138 2.94 -1.04 19.53
N LYS A 139 3.08 -2.34 19.31
CA LYS A 139 4.14 -3.16 19.92
C LYS A 139 5.53 -2.82 19.40
N LEU A 140 5.64 -2.37 18.13
CA LEU A 140 6.92 -2.02 17.50
C LEU A 140 7.34 -0.57 17.77
N TYR A 141 6.40 0.37 17.72
CA TYR A 141 6.69 1.81 17.68
C TYR A 141 6.11 2.58 18.87
N GLY A 142 5.33 1.94 19.74
CA GLY A 142 4.55 2.62 20.78
C GLY A 142 3.21 3.13 20.23
N GLU A 143 2.44 3.80 21.10
CA GLU A 143 1.09 4.27 20.76
C GLU A 143 1.10 5.65 20.09
N HIS A 144 2.22 6.38 20.15
CA HIS A 144 2.42 7.68 19.53
C HIS A 144 3.72 7.68 18.75
N VAL A 145 3.68 8.11 17.51
CA VAL A 145 4.86 8.20 16.64
C VAL A 145 4.81 9.44 15.78
N VAL A 146 5.97 10.04 15.56
CA VAL A 146 6.10 11.13 14.60
C VAL A 146 6.49 10.53 13.26
N THR A 147 5.67 10.75 12.24
CA THR A 147 5.90 10.24 10.88
C THR A 147 6.00 11.39 9.89
N ASN A 148 6.75 11.18 8.82
CA ASN A 148 6.71 12.06 7.65
C ASN A 148 5.56 11.66 6.74
N SER A 149 5.01 12.62 6.02
CA SER A 149 3.96 12.41 5.02
C SER A 149 4.42 12.77 3.63
N TYR A 150 4.04 11.94 2.67
CA TYR A 150 4.35 12.10 1.26
C TYR A 150 3.20 11.57 0.39
N HIS A 151 2.01 12.18 0.54
CA HIS A 151 0.84 11.77 -0.23
C HIS A 151 -0.20 12.91 -0.35
N THR A 152 -0.94 12.90 -1.43
CA THR A 152 -2.04 13.84 -1.70
C THR A 152 -3.41 13.17 -1.58
N ARG A 153 -3.44 11.88 -1.23
CA ARG A 153 -4.63 11.03 -1.20
C ARG A 153 -4.68 10.18 0.06
N ARG A 154 -5.88 9.74 0.41
CA ARG A 154 -6.08 8.83 1.55
C ARG A 154 -7.27 7.89 1.32
N SER A 155 -7.30 6.79 2.05
CA SER A 155 -8.47 5.93 2.14
C SER A 155 -9.65 6.70 2.74
N ALA A 156 -10.81 6.66 2.09
CA ALA A 156 -12.04 7.31 2.56
C ALA A 156 -12.82 6.39 3.49
N ARG A 157 -13.14 5.19 3.01
CA ARG A 157 -13.81 4.14 3.75
C ARG A 157 -12.91 2.92 3.75
N SER A 158 -12.62 2.38 4.92
CA SER A 158 -11.85 1.13 5.03
C SER A 158 -12.64 -0.02 4.43
N GLY A 159 -11.99 -0.84 3.63
CA GLY A 159 -12.55 -2.08 3.12
C GLY A 159 -12.93 -3.01 4.26
N LYS A 160 -13.93 -3.85 4.02
CA LYS A 160 -14.25 -4.94 4.94
C LYS A 160 -13.10 -5.92 4.90
N ALA A 161 -12.17 -5.79 5.87
CA ALA A 161 -11.11 -6.77 6.01
C ALA A 161 -11.70 -8.17 6.05
N SER A 162 -11.27 -9.03 5.15
CA SER A 162 -11.53 -10.46 5.28
C SER A 162 -10.96 -10.95 6.63
N ARG A 163 -11.34 -12.14 7.10
CA ARG A 163 -10.76 -12.72 8.33
C ARG A 163 -9.23 -12.66 8.37
N PHE A 164 -8.57 -12.66 7.22
CA PHE A 164 -7.12 -12.62 7.07
C PHE A 164 -6.53 -11.23 7.36
N CYS A 165 -7.13 -10.15 6.86
CA CYS A 165 -6.67 -8.78 7.16
C CYS A 165 -6.81 -8.42 8.65
N ARG A 166 -7.86 -8.88 9.33
CA ARG A 166 -8.02 -8.65 10.77
C ARG A 166 -6.90 -9.28 11.59
N ARG A 167 -6.34 -10.41 11.15
CA ARG A 167 -5.24 -11.09 11.84
C ARG A 167 -3.93 -10.32 11.74
N ALA A 168 -3.69 -9.65 10.62
CA ALA A 168 -2.52 -8.78 10.43
C ALA A 168 -2.62 -7.47 11.22
N MET A 169 -3.85 -6.96 11.45
CA MET A 169 -4.09 -5.72 12.20
C MET A 169 -4.27 -5.92 13.71
N THR A 170 -4.54 -7.13 14.17
CA THR A 170 -4.85 -7.43 15.58
C THR A 170 -3.92 -8.46 16.25
N ALA A 171 -2.92 -8.96 15.54
CA ALA A 171 -1.98 -9.96 16.08
C ALA A 171 -0.73 -9.32 16.69
#